data_5f955eabe1e57450910ee043488b1ae0
#
_entry.id   5f955eabe1e57450910ee043488b1ae0
#
_cell.length_a   1.000
_cell.length_b   1.000
_cell.length_c   1.000
_cell.angle_alpha   90.00
_cell.angle_beta   90.00
_cell.angle_gamma   90.00
#
_symmetry.space_group_name_H-M   'P 1'
#
loop_
_entity.id
_entity.type
_entity.pdbx_description
1 polymer ?
#
loop_
_entity_poly.entity_id
_entity_poly.type
_entity_poly.pdbx_seq_one_letter_code
_entity_poly.pdbx_strand_id
1 'polypeptide(L)'
;MRQILLLFLAGFAVLFALLLSGCALSKAKADTAEDMSDKAAYHKLGAEEAYEMMASQEVVVVDVRTREEYDGGHIENAVLVPNESIGSEMPEALPDKEATLLVYCRSGRRSKDAAQKLLALGYQSVYDFGGV
;
A
#
# COMPACT_ATOMS: atom_id res chain seq x y z
N MET A 1 -49.57 42.16 27.43
CA MET A 1 -48.13 41.87 27.14
C MET A 1 -47.65 40.54 27.65
N ARG A 2 -48.06 40.04 28.78
CA ARG A 2 -47.58 38.72 29.31
C ARG A 2 -48.03 37.50 28.50
N GLN A 3 -49.19 37.57 27.86
CA GLN A 3 -49.71 36.44 27.06
C GLN A 3 -49.07 36.29 25.67
N ILE A 4 -48.58 37.36 25.10
CA ILE A 4 -47.92 37.32 23.77
C ILE A 4 -46.52 36.71 23.92
N LEU A 5 -45.84 36.94 25.04
CA LEU A 5 -44.51 36.36 25.32
C LEU A 5 -44.53 34.84 25.50
N LEU A 6 -45.61 34.29 26.02
CA LEU A 6 -45.77 32.83 26.20
C LEU A 6 -46.03 32.11 24.89
N LEU A 7 -46.69 32.75 23.94
CA LEU A 7 -46.95 32.17 22.61
C LEU A 7 -45.66 32.10 21.76
N PHE A 8 -44.76 33.09 21.92
CA PHE A 8 -43.46 33.03 21.24
C PHE A 8 -42.53 31.93 21.77
N LEU A 9 -42.58 31.66 23.08
CA LEU A 9 -41.81 30.61 23.71
C LEU A 9 -42.32 29.21 23.33
N ALA A 10 -43.61 29.02 23.13
CA ALA A 10 -44.20 27.77 22.70
C ALA A 10 -43.88 27.45 21.23
N GLY A 11 -43.87 28.48 20.39
CA GLY A 11 -43.56 28.33 18.96
C GLY A 11 -42.07 27.97 18.71
N PHE A 12 -41.18 28.49 19.53
CA PHE A 12 -39.75 28.24 19.39
C PHE A 12 -39.36 26.82 19.83
N ALA A 13 -40.05 26.27 20.82
CA ALA A 13 -39.80 24.88 21.31
C ALA A 13 -40.24 23.83 20.28
N VAL A 14 -41.33 24.06 19.54
CA VAL A 14 -41.80 23.13 18.49
C VAL A 14 -40.91 23.17 17.25
N LEU A 15 -40.39 24.34 16.89
CA LEU A 15 -39.48 24.44 15.74
C LEU A 15 -38.13 23.81 16.01
N PHE A 16 -37.65 23.84 17.27
CA PHE A 16 -36.38 23.20 17.65
C PHE A 16 -36.46 21.66 17.69
N ALA A 17 -37.62 21.11 18.00
CA ALA A 17 -37.84 19.66 18.00
C ALA A 17 -37.85 19.03 16.59
N LEU A 18 -38.21 19.80 15.56
CA LEU A 18 -38.22 19.34 14.17
C LEU A 18 -36.84 19.36 13.48
N LEU A 19 -35.88 20.10 14.03
CA LEU A 19 -34.52 20.18 13.50
C LEU A 19 -33.60 19.05 14.01
N LEU A 20 -34.00 18.27 15.00
CA LEU A 20 -33.25 17.13 15.53
C LEU A 20 -33.55 15.79 14.86
N SER A 21 -34.51 15.73 13.93
CA SER A 21 -34.89 14.51 13.20
C SER A 21 -34.14 14.31 11.89
N GLY A 22 -33.15 15.16 11.61
CA GLY A 22 -32.28 15.07 10.44
C GLY A 22 -30.88 14.56 10.75
N CYS A 23 -30.75 13.64 11.70
CA CYS A 23 -29.52 12.87 11.84
C CYS A 23 -29.46 11.84 10.72
N ALA A 24 -29.17 12.32 9.51
CA ALA A 24 -28.64 11.45 8.48
C ALA A 24 -27.39 10.79 9.11
N LEU A 25 -27.45 9.47 9.30
CA LEU A 25 -26.26 8.66 9.48
C LEU A 25 -25.39 8.89 8.24
N SER A 26 -24.54 9.89 8.30
CA SER A 26 -23.31 9.88 7.53
C SER A 26 -22.57 8.66 7.99
N LYS A 27 -22.72 7.56 7.26
CA LYS A 27 -21.84 6.45 7.29
C LYS A 27 -20.45 7.03 7.02
N ALA A 28 -19.76 7.41 8.07
CA ALA A 28 -18.36 7.70 8.01
C ALA A 28 -17.72 6.40 7.53
N LYS A 29 -17.40 6.39 6.25
CA LYS A 29 -16.65 5.34 5.63
C LYS A 29 -15.31 5.30 6.35
N ALA A 30 -15.11 4.23 7.10
CA ALA A 30 -13.84 3.94 7.74
C ALA A 30 -12.88 3.42 6.66
N ASP A 31 -12.45 4.31 5.78
CA ASP A 31 -11.57 3.96 4.66
C ASP A 31 -10.08 3.99 5.05
N THR A 32 -9.77 4.28 6.32
CA THR A 32 -8.37 4.44 6.75
C THR A 32 -7.71 3.15 7.26
N ALA A 33 -8.49 2.12 7.57
CA ALA A 33 -7.96 0.86 8.09
C ALA A 33 -7.67 -0.18 6.99
N GLU A 34 -8.32 -0.07 5.83
CA GLU A 34 -8.12 -1.02 4.72
C GLU A 34 -6.85 -0.70 3.92
N ASP A 35 -6.47 0.57 3.79
CA ASP A 35 -5.29 1.00 3.04
C ASP A 35 -3.96 0.65 3.74
N MET A 36 -3.92 0.61 5.08
CA MET A 36 -2.71 0.20 5.81
C MET A 36 -2.51 -1.32 5.86
N SER A 37 -3.57 -2.11 5.73
CA SER A 37 -3.50 -3.57 5.67
C SER A 37 -2.99 -4.06 4.31
N ASP A 38 -3.22 -3.29 3.25
CA ASP A 38 -2.86 -3.67 1.88
C ASP A 38 -1.37 -3.41 1.57
N LYS A 39 -0.77 -2.40 2.20
CA LYS A 39 0.65 -2.05 1.99
C LYS A 39 1.65 -3.09 2.51
N ALA A 40 1.32 -3.82 3.55
CA ALA A 40 2.19 -4.84 4.13
C ALA A 40 1.84 -6.25 3.64
N ALA A 41 0.99 -6.41 2.63
CA ALA A 41 0.61 -7.68 2.05
C ALA A 41 1.47 -8.05 0.84
N TYR A 42 1.59 -9.34 0.59
CA TYR A 42 2.22 -9.83 -0.63
C TYR A 42 1.32 -9.56 -1.84
N HIS A 43 1.86 -8.83 -2.81
CA HIS A 43 1.18 -8.53 -4.07
C HIS A 43 1.86 -9.24 -5.23
N LYS A 44 1.06 -9.96 -6.01
CA LYS A 44 1.49 -10.56 -7.27
C LYS A 44 1.04 -9.68 -8.42
N LEU A 45 1.98 -9.30 -9.30
CA LEU A 45 1.70 -8.55 -10.52
C LEU A 45 2.02 -9.39 -11.76
N GLY A 46 1.40 -9.02 -12.88
CA GLY A 46 1.86 -9.39 -14.21
C GLY A 46 3.04 -8.53 -14.65
N ALA A 47 3.76 -8.98 -15.69
CA ALA A 47 4.89 -8.22 -16.25
C ALA A 47 4.44 -6.87 -16.82
N GLU A 48 3.25 -6.81 -17.42
CA GLU A 48 2.67 -5.59 -18.00
C GLU A 48 2.35 -4.54 -16.91
N GLU A 49 1.71 -4.96 -15.83
CA GLU A 49 1.41 -4.09 -14.68
C GLU A 49 2.70 -3.56 -14.03
N ALA A 50 3.72 -4.40 -13.89
CA ALA A 50 5.03 -3.98 -13.40
C ALA A 50 5.69 -2.94 -14.31
N TYR A 51 5.60 -3.13 -15.63
CA TYR A 51 6.11 -2.17 -16.61
C TYR A 51 5.37 -0.82 -16.52
N GLU A 52 4.05 -0.83 -16.38
CA GLU A 52 3.27 0.39 -16.18
C GLU A 52 3.65 1.11 -14.88
N MET A 53 3.90 0.37 -13.80
CA MET A 53 4.40 0.94 -12.55
C MET A 53 5.77 1.60 -12.72
N MET A 54 6.70 0.94 -13.42
CA MET A 54 8.03 1.51 -13.71
C MET A 54 7.95 2.81 -14.54
N ALA A 55 6.94 2.92 -15.41
CA ALA A 55 6.76 4.09 -16.28
C ALA A 55 6.03 5.25 -15.61
N SER A 56 5.20 4.99 -14.60
CA SER A 56 4.26 5.97 -14.04
C SER A 56 4.61 6.47 -12.64
N GLN A 57 5.49 5.78 -11.90
CA GLN A 57 5.82 6.12 -10.52
C GLN A 57 7.26 5.77 -10.18
N GLU A 58 7.74 6.30 -9.06
CA GLU A 58 9.05 5.95 -8.53
C GLU A 58 9.03 4.57 -7.89
N VAL A 59 9.81 3.64 -8.43
CA VAL A 59 9.93 2.27 -7.93
C VAL A 59 11.39 1.83 -7.92
N VAL A 60 11.71 0.88 -7.04
CA VAL A 60 12.99 0.18 -7.03
C VAL A 60 12.79 -1.21 -7.59
N VAL A 61 13.37 -1.48 -8.74
CA VAL A 61 13.36 -2.82 -9.36
C VAL A 61 14.43 -3.68 -8.70
N VAL A 62 14.05 -4.82 -8.15
CA VAL A 62 14.93 -5.71 -7.38
C VAL A 62 15.09 -7.04 -8.09
N ASP A 63 16.30 -7.32 -8.55
CA ASP A 63 16.68 -8.61 -9.11
C ASP A 63 17.17 -9.53 -7.98
N VAL A 64 16.44 -10.62 -7.73
CA VAL A 64 16.80 -11.57 -6.67
C VAL A 64 17.44 -12.85 -7.20
N ARG A 65 17.97 -12.78 -8.42
CA ARG A 65 18.75 -13.86 -9.03
C ARG A 65 20.19 -13.90 -8.49
N THR A 66 21.00 -14.78 -9.04
CA THR A 66 22.43 -14.80 -8.71
C THR A 66 23.20 -13.68 -9.41
N ARG A 67 24.42 -13.42 -8.94
CA ARG A 67 25.33 -12.44 -9.57
C ARG A 67 25.58 -12.79 -11.03
N GLU A 68 25.80 -14.06 -11.35
CA GLU A 68 26.08 -14.53 -12.72
C GLU A 68 24.86 -14.31 -13.65
N GLU A 69 23.65 -14.56 -13.15
CA GLU A 69 22.43 -14.29 -13.91
C GLU A 69 22.23 -12.79 -14.18
N TYR A 70 22.50 -11.96 -13.17
CA TYR A 70 22.42 -10.51 -13.27
C TYR A 70 23.42 -9.96 -14.27
N ASP A 71 24.69 -10.38 -14.19
CA ASP A 71 25.76 -9.94 -15.08
C ASP A 71 25.54 -10.41 -16.54
N GLY A 72 24.83 -11.52 -16.73
CA GLY A 72 24.42 -12.03 -18.05
C GLY A 72 23.29 -11.25 -18.69
N GLY A 73 22.65 -10.33 -17.97
CA GLY A 73 21.58 -9.44 -18.42
C GLY A 73 20.51 -9.26 -17.35
N HIS A 74 20.08 -8.02 -17.14
CA HIS A 74 19.08 -7.65 -16.14
C HIS A 74 18.23 -6.47 -16.63
N ILE A 75 17.12 -6.20 -15.95
CA ILE A 75 16.29 -5.03 -16.21
C ILE A 75 17.09 -3.77 -15.90
N GLU A 76 17.04 -2.79 -16.79
CA GLU A 76 17.76 -1.52 -16.64
C GLU A 76 17.46 -0.88 -15.26
N ASN A 77 18.51 -0.41 -14.58
CA ASN A 77 18.47 0.15 -13.23
C ASN A 77 18.01 -0.81 -12.12
N ALA A 78 17.88 -2.11 -12.38
CA ALA A 78 17.57 -3.06 -11.33
C ALA A 78 18.72 -3.19 -10.32
N VAL A 79 18.36 -3.28 -9.05
CA VAL A 79 19.29 -3.49 -7.94
C VAL A 79 19.39 -4.99 -7.66
N LEU A 80 20.60 -5.53 -7.62
CA LEU A 80 20.83 -6.93 -7.31
C LEU A 80 20.79 -7.18 -5.79
N VAL A 81 19.86 -8.00 -5.35
CA VAL A 81 19.76 -8.52 -3.99
C VAL A 81 19.45 -10.01 -4.07
N PRO A 82 20.45 -10.88 -4.16
CA PRO A 82 20.20 -12.33 -4.29
C PRO A 82 19.29 -12.85 -3.18
N ASN A 83 18.29 -13.67 -3.54
CA ASN A 83 17.32 -14.20 -2.58
C ASN A 83 17.98 -14.87 -1.37
N GLU A 84 19.09 -15.56 -1.58
CA GLU A 84 19.85 -16.26 -0.55
C GLU A 84 20.56 -15.29 0.43
N SER A 85 20.78 -14.04 0.03
CA SER A 85 21.39 -13.01 0.88
C SER A 85 20.38 -12.26 1.77
N ILE A 86 19.07 -12.41 1.52
CA ILE A 86 18.04 -11.80 2.34
C ILE A 86 17.86 -12.65 3.61
N GLY A 87 18.40 -12.15 4.72
CA GLY A 87 18.37 -12.77 6.03
C GLY A 87 17.46 -12.04 7.02
N SER A 88 17.95 -11.88 8.24
CA SER A 88 17.25 -11.18 9.34
C SER A 88 17.52 -9.67 9.37
N GLU A 89 18.46 -9.20 8.57
CA GLU A 89 18.86 -7.80 8.51
C GLU A 89 18.43 -7.17 7.19
N MET A 90 18.19 -5.86 7.22
CA MET A 90 17.84 -5.10 6.04
C MET A 90 18.99 -5.13 5.03
N PRO A 91 18.75 -5.48 3.75
CA PRO A 91 19.77 -5.42 2.71
C PRO A 91 20.31 -3.98 2.57
N GLU A 92 21.63 -3.83 2.55
CA GLU A 92 22.30 -2.53 2.42
C GLU A 92 21.91 -1.81 1.12
N ALA A 93 21.63 -2.57 0.06
CA ALA A 93 21.18 -2.05 -1.23
C ALA A 93 19.74 -1.50 -1.24
N LEU A 94 18.96 -1.77 -0.19
CA LEU A 94 17.57 -1.35 -0.03
C LEU A 94 17.38 -0.59 1.29
N PRO A 95 17.94 0.61 1.43
CA PRO A 95 17.96 1.35 2.71
C PRO A 95 16.61 1.94 3.12
N ASP A 96 15.66 2.05 2.19
CA ASP A 96 14.35 2.67 2.43
C ASP A 96 13.25 1.61 2.45
N LYS A 97 12.62 1.42 3.61
CA LYS A 97 11.50 0.48 3.79
C LYS A 97 10.15 1.00 3.28
N GLU A 98 10.06 2.30 3.03
CA GLU A 98 8.86 2.93 2.47
C GLU A 98 8.87 2.93 0.92
N ALA A 99 10.01 2.61 0.30
CA ALA A 99 10.13 2.51 -1.14
C ALA A 99 9.23 1.41 -1.71
N THR A 100 8.65 1.66 -2.88
CA THR A 100 7.92 0.65 -3.64
C THR A 100 8.89 -0.28 -4.34
N LEU A 101 8.92 -1.54 -3.94
CA LEU A 101 9.82 -2.56 -4.49
C LEU A 101 9.09 -3.44 -5.51
N LEU A 102 9.65 -3.54 -6.71
CA LEU A 102 9.24 -4.49 -7.75
C LEU A 102 10.28 -5.61 -7.82
N VAL A 103 9.92 -6.79 -7.34
CA VAL A 103 10.82 -7.94 -7.18
C VAL A 103 10.63 -8.95 -8.30
N TYR A 104 11.72 -9.41 -8.92
CA TYR A 104 11.67 -10.43 -9.94
C TYR A 104 12.82 -11.45 -9.84
N CYS A 105 12.61 -12.60 -10.47
CA CYS A 105 13.65 -13.60 -10.69
C CYS A 105 13.49 -14.24 -12.08
N ARG A 106 13.98 -15.45 -12.28
CA ARG A 106 13.84 -16.18 -13.56
C ARG A 106 12.50 -16.89 -13.72
N SER A 107 11.92 -17.46 -12.65
CA SER A 107 10.73 -18.33 -12.72
C SER A 107 9.61 -17.97 -11.74
N GLY A 108 9.78 -16.92 -10.92
CA GLY A 108 8.81 -16.48 -9.93
C GLY A 108 8.93 -17.14 -8.56
N ARG A 109 9.67 -18.25 -8.39
CA ARG A 109 9.82 -18.94 -7.10
C ARG A 109 10.67 -18.13 -6.11
N ARG A 110 11.85 -17.67 -6.55
CA ARG A 110 12.76 -16.87 -5.72
C ARG A 110 12.20 -15.49 -5.42
N SER A 111 11.52 -14.85 -6.37
CA SER A 111 10.91 -13.53 -6.17
C SER A 111 9.78 -13.56 -5.15
N LYS A 112 8.97 -14.63 -5.17
CA LYS A 112 7.94 -14.84 -4.14
C LYS A 112 8.54 -15.00 -2.74
N ASP A 113 9.57 -15.84 -2.60
CA ASP A 113 10.29 -16.06 -1.33
C ASP A 113 10.95 -14.77 -0.85
N ALA A 114 11.65 -14.05 -1.74
CA ALA A 114 12.27 -12.77 -1.44
C ALA A 114 11.27 -11.70 -1.00
N ALA A 115 10.13 -11.59 -1.69
CA ALA A 115 9.08 -10.65 -1.32
C ALA A 115 8.54 -10.91 0.10
N GLN A 116 8.33 -12.16 0.46
CA GLN A 116 7.90 -12.52 1.81
C GLN A 116 8.96 -12.19 2.87
N LYS A 117 10.24 -12.42 2.59
CA LYS A 117 11.35 -12.04 3.48
C LYS A 117 11.43 -10.52 3.66
N LEU A 118 11.30 -9.74 2.58
CA LEU A 118 11.31 -8.28 2.63
C LEU A 118 10.14 -7.74 3.44
N LEU A 119 8.93 -8.27 3.26
CA LEU A 119 7.77 -7.92 4.10
C LEU A 119 8.02 -8.24 5.57
N ALA A 120 8.61 -9.38 5.89
CA ALA A 120 8.97 -9.75 7.26
C ALA A 120 10.02 -8.81 7.88
N LEU A 121 10.89 -8.20 7.07
CA LEU A 121 11.83 -7.17 7.48
C LEU A 121 11.20 -5.77 7.65
N GLY A 122 9.91 -5.62 7.33
CA GLY A 122 9.14 -4.41 7.53
C GLY A 122 9.07 -3.47 6.31
N TYR A 123 9.41 -3.94 5.11
CA TYR A 123 9.13 -3.18 3.89
C TYR A 123 7.62 -3.11 3.65
N GLN A 124 7.12 -1.92 3.29
CA GLN A 124 5.68 -1.63 3.26
C GLN A 124 5.02 -1.93 1.91
N SER A 125 5.77 -1.82 0.81
CA SER A 125 5.23 -1.90 -0.55
C SER A 125 6.08 -2.83 -1.39
N VAL A 126 5.78 -4.14 -1.35
CA VAL A 126 6.55 -5.17 -2.05
C VAL A 126 5.67 -5.92 -3.04
N TYR A 127 6.01 -5.82 -4.31
CA TYR A 127 5.30 -6.42 -5.43
C TYR A 127 6.19 -7.44 -6.13
N ASP A 128 5.71 -8.67 -6.30
CA ASP A 128 6.39 -9.73 -7.04
C ASP A 128 5.78 -9.84 -8.45
N PHE A 129 6.55 -9.53 -9.49
CA PHE A 129 6.08 -9.71 -10.86
C PHE A 129 6.64 -10.96 -11.56
N GLY A 130 7.28 -11.83 -10.82
CA GLY A 130 7.55 -13.21 -11.24
C GLY A 130 8.86 -13.39 -11.99
N GLY A 131 8.77 -14.12 -13.07
CA GLY A 131 9.93 -14.47 -13.90
C GLY A 131 10.04 -13.61 -15.16
N VAL A 132 11.27 -13.37 -15.58
CA VAL A 132 11.64 -12.71 -16.84
C VAL A 132 12.62 -13.58 -17.62
#